data_c8e0471f68a69082bbe297979ef622b2
#
_entry.id   c8e0471f68a69082bbe297979ef622b2
#
_cell.length_a   1.000
_cell.length_b   1.000
_cell.length_c   1.000
_cell.angle_alpha   90.00
_cell.angle_beta   90.00
_cell.angle_gamma   90.00
#
_symmetry.space_group_name_H-M   'P 1'
#
loop_
_entity.id
_entity.type
_entity.pdbx_description
1 polymer ?
#
loop_
_entity_poly.entity_id
_entity_poly.type
_entity_poly.pdbx_seq_one_letter_code
_entity_poly.pdbx_strand_id
1 'polypeptide(L)'
;MKDEMFPSAKLRKPNDVMRLSRMGAMFPSRLSFLRSLTRRLIQDGSTVSRGHWDMDEEGYGTAVYTIKLGGYSYSLFAVTQALNPEMRTDRVIAEAWDAAFVLYDGVPDASEIARLSTNAPSQEVGRFTEKDLCLSRANKSVRLFDQIVTSLRTGSDLPTKKIHEIGYLMRTTAVYGNGKFGIADRNKIESRPGLEGPFMAEMLTVWLIRTFTHDLVEHVGGASLPDDIKRQLGIGNSTGLGMAPFLVSHPLLLHSWMI
;
A
#
# COMPACT_ATOMS: atom_id res chain seq x y z
N MET A 1 38.37 4.87 -8.85
CA MET A 1 37.33 5.90 -8.84
C MET A 1 35.92 5.31 -8.59
N LYS A 2 35.81 4.23 -7.78
CA LYS A 2 34.55 3.64 -7.34
C LYS A 2 34.31 3.75 -5.82
N ASP A 3 35.34 4.15 -5.06
CA ASP A 3 35.27 4.17 -3.58
C ASP A 3 34.81 5.49 -2.97
N GLU A 4 34.63 6.56 -3.76
CA GLU A 4 34.25 7.87 -3.23
C GLU A 4 32.73 8.12 -3.11
N MET A 5 31.91 7.25 -3.70
CA MET A 5 30.46 7.47 -3.69
C MET A 5 29.78 7.03 -2.39
N PHE A 6 30.43 6.19 -1.58
CA PHE A 6 29.89 5.69 -0.32
C PHE A 6 30.99 5.50 0.72
N PRO A 7 30.99 6.25 1.83
CA PRO A 7 31.96 6.08 2.89
C PRO A 7 31.93 4.65 3.44
N SER A 8 33.03 3.94 3.37
CA SER A 8 33.15 2.52 3.74
C SER A 8 32.67 2.20 5.17
N ALA A 9 32.76 3.17 6.07
CA ALA A 9 32.31 3.04 7.46
C ALA A 9 30.80 2.85 7.65
N LYS A 10 30.00 3.13 6.61
CA LYS A 10 28.53 2.96 6.63
C LYS A 10 28.06 1.73 5.85
N LEU A 11 28.97 1.04 5.17
CA LEU A 11 28.63 -0.12 4.39
C LEU A 11 28.50 -1.36 5.29
N ARG A 12 27.37 -2.01 5.24
CA ARG A 12 27.16 -3.34 5.83
C ARG A 12 27.39 -4.39 4.74
N LYS A 13 27.87 -5.55 5.14
CA LYS A 13 27.94 -6.67 4.19
C LYS A 13 26.56 -6.99 3.69
N PRO A 14 26.37 -7.24 2.38
CA PRO A 14 25.04 -7.54 1.83
C PRO A 14 24.31 -8.67 2.57
N ASN A 15 25.03 -9.67 3.05
CA ASN A 15 24.46 -10.78 3.84
C ASN A 15 23.93 -10.35 5.21
N ASP A 16 24.44 -9.26 5.78
CA ASP A 16 24.01 -8.75 7.09
C ASP A 16 22.71 -7.93 6.97
N VAL A 17 22.52 -7.29 5.81
CA VAL A 17 21.33 -6.47 5.50
C VAL A 17 20.24 -7.31 4.88
N MET A 18 20.60 -8.16 3.94
CA MET A 18 19.67 -9.02 3.24
C MET A 18 20.32 -10.37 2.93
N ARG A 19 19.61 -11.43 3.16
CA ARG A 19 20.02 -12.74 2.66
C ARG A 19 19.87 -12.74 1.13
N LEU A 20 20.98 -12.61 0.41
CA LEU A 20 21.02 -12.55 -1.05
C LEU A 20 20.25 -13.71 -1.71
N SER A 21 20.25 -14.89 -1.08
CA SER A 21 19.46 -16.04 -1.52
C SER A 21 17.95 -15.80 -1.54
N ARG A 22 17.48 -14.73 -0.90
CA ARG A 22 16.06 -14.34 -0.85
C ARG A 22 15.75 -13.12 -1.72
N MET A 23 16.74 -12.55 -2.40
CA MET A 23 16.53 -11.36 -3.24
C MET A 23 15.59 -11.63 -4.42
N GLY A 24 15.58 -12.84 -4.96
CA GLY A 24 14.62 -13.26 -5.99
C GLY A 24 13.17 -13.40 -5.46
N ALA A 25 13.00 -13.52 -4.14
CA ALA A 25 11.70 -13.53 -3.48
C ALA A 25 11.50 -12.18 -2.80
N MET A 26 10.96 -11.20 -3.52
CA MET A 26 10.67 -9.85 -3.03
C MET A 26 9.86 -9.80 -1.72
N PHE A 27 9.19 -10.86 -1.44
CA PHE A 27 8.36 -11.12 -0.28
C PHE A 27 9.07 -10.97 1.09
N PRO A 28 10.24 -11.57 1.37
CA PRO A 28 10.89 -11.41 2.67
C PRO A 28 11.38 -9.98 2.94
N SER A 29 11.81 -9.29 1.90
CA SER A 29 12.27 -7.90 1.99
C SER A 29 11.15 -6.98 2.43
N ARG A 30 9.99 -7.12 1.80
CA ARG A 30 8.80 -6.31 2.15
C ARG A 30 8.32 -6.56 3.56
N LEU A 31 8.33 -7.80 4.01
CA LEU A 31 8.00 -8.12 5.39
C LEU A 31 8.96 -7.44 6.37
N SER A 32 10.23 -7.37 6.05
CA SER A 32 11.21 -6.68 6.89
C SER A 32 10.91 -5.19 6.97
N PHE A 33 10.62 -4.54 5.87
CA PHE A 33 10.29 -3.12 5.83
C PHE A 33 8.96 -2.81 6.52
N LEU A 34 7.92 -3.59 6.25
CA LEU A 34 6.63 -3.44 6.95
C LEU A 34 6.76 -3.66 8.46
N ARG A 35 7.55 -4.64 8.89
CA ARG A 35 7.82 -4.86 10.31
C ARG A 35 8.57 -3.70 10.93
N SER A 36 9.54 -3.15 10.27
CA SER A 36 10.28 -1.98 10.73
C SER A 36 9.38 -0.76 10.84
N LEU A 37 8.57 -0.49 9.84
CA LEU A 37 7.56 0.56 9.87
C LEU A 37 6.58 0.34 11.02
N THR A 38 5.99 -0.84 11.15
CA THR A 38 5.02 -1.15 12.21
C THR A 38 5.63 -0.97 13.61
N ARG A 39 6.86 -1.43 13.81
CA ARG A 39 7.57 -1.23 15.10
C ARG A 39 7.76 0.24 15.40
N ARG A 40 8.16 1.03 14.42
CA ARG A 40 8.32 2.46 14.59
C ARG A 40 7.00 3.14 14.92
N LEU A 41 5.94 2.85 14.17
CA LEU A 41 4.61 3.40 14.44
C LEU A 41 4.14 3.11 15.86
N ILE A 42 4.41 1.90 16.37
CA ILE A 42 4.09 1.52 17.75
C ILE A 42 4.95 2.31 18.74
N GLN A 43 6.27 2.41 18.52
CA GLN A 43 7.19 3.15 19.38
C GLN A 43 6.85 4.64 19.45
N ASP A 44 6.44 5.22 18.33
CA ASP A 44 6.05 6.64 18.23
C ASP A 44 4.63 6.89 18.76
N GLY A 45 3.93 5.86 19.23
CA GLY A 45 2.55 5.98 19.70
C GLY A 45 1.58 6.42 18.61
N SER A 46 1.90 6.12 17.37
CA SER A 46 1.08 6.51 16.20
C SER A 46 -0.28 5.85 16.25
N THR A 47 -1.32 6.61 15.99
CA THR A 47 -2.71 6.14 15.95
C THR A 47 -3.28 6.27 14.56
N VAL A 48 -4.04 5.27 14.13
CA VAL A 48 -4.79 5.29 12.88
C VAL A 48 -6.27 5.41 13.19
N SER A 49 -6.93 6.33 12.52
CA SER A 49 -8.38 6.51 12.60
C SER A 49 -8.99 6.44 11.21
N ARG A 50 -10.17 5.84 11.12
CA ARG A 50 -11.02 5.89 9.93
C ARG A 50 -11.95 7.10 10.09
N GLY A 51 -11.60 8.22 9.42
CA GLY A 51 -12.30 9.50 9.52
C GLY A 51 -13.50 9.64 8.58
N HIS A 52 -13.46 8.95 7.43
CA HIS A 52 -14.53 8.95 6.44
C HIS A 52 -14.73 7.53 5.92
N TRP A 53 -15.99 7.13 5.78
CA TRP A 53 -16.39 5.85 5.22
C TRP A 53 -17.76 6.00 4.56
N ASP A 54 -17.75 6.04 3.25
CA ASP A 54 -18.94 6.10 2.41
C ASP A 54 -18.85 4.99 1.37
N MET A 55 -19.18 3.78 1.80
CA MET A 55 -19.13 2.55 1.00
C MET A 55 -20.51 1.93 1.00
N ASP A 56 -20.98 1.55 -0.20
CA ASP A 56 -22.21 0.76 -0.35
C ASP A 56 -22.03 -0.71 0.11
N GLU A 57 -23.08 -1.50 0.02
CA GLU A 57 -23.09 -2.90 0.44
C GLU A 57 -22.19 -3.79 -0.41
N GLU A 58 -21.86 -3.39 -1.64
CA GLU A 58 -20.93 -4.04 -2.56
C GLU A 58 -19.50 -3.59 -2.34
N GLY A 59 -19.29 -2.58 -1.51
CA GLY A 59 -17.97 -2.01 -1.21
C GLY A 59 -17.46 -1.06 -2.28
N TYR A 60 -18.37 -0.32 -2.93
CA TYR A 60 -18.03 0.79 -3.82
C TYR A 60 -18.24 2.12 -3.10
N GLY A 61 -17.36 3.07 -3.35
CA GLY A 61 -17.41 4.36 -2.68
C GLY A 61 -16.04 4.88 -2.26
N THR A 62 -16.00 5.65 -1.17
CA THR A 62 -14.79 6.33 -0.71
C THR A 62 -14.53 6.12 0.78
N ALA A 63 -13.24 6.11 1.16
CA ALA A 63 -12.82 6.06 2.54
C ALA A 63 -11.56 6.90 2.79
N VAL A 64 -11.38 7.37 4.03
CA VAL A 64 -10.19 8.08 4.47
C VAL A 64 -9.68 7.48 5.78
N TYR A 65 -8.42 7.09 5.78
CA TYR A 65 -7.69 6.64 6.96
C TYR A 65 -6.62 7.66 7.30
N THR A 66 -6.65 8.21 8.49
CA THR A 66 -5.67 9.18 8.95
C THR A 66 -4.75 8.56 9.98
N ILE A 67 -3.45 8.80 9.82
CA ILE A 67 -2.41 8.45 10.78
C ILE A 67 -1.70 9.71 11.27
N LYS A 68 -1.35 9.72 12.56
CA LYS A 68 -0.52 10.76 13.18
C LYS A 68 0.91 10.26 13.33
N LEU A 69 1.86 11.01 12.78
CA LEU A 69 3.30 10.76 12.86
C LEU A 69 3.99 11.99 13.41
N GLY A 70 4.56 11.91 14.64
CA GLY A 70 5.35 12.99 15.21
C GLY A 70 4.66 14.36 15.25
N GLY A 71 3.35 14.39 15.46
CA GLY A 71 2.56 15.64 15.47
C GLY A 71 1.97 16.05 14.11
N TYR A 72 2.32 15.35 13.03
CA TYR A 72 1.78 15.57 11.69
C TYR A 72 0.75 14.49 11.34
N SER A 73 -0.15 14.81 10.42
CA SER A 73 -1.17 13.86 9.96
C SER A 73 -0.96 13.56 8.48
N TYR A 74 -1.12 12.30 8.13
CA TYR A 74 -1.19 11.83 6.74
C TYR A 74 -2.43 10.98 6.59
N SER A 75 -3.04 11.02 5.41
CA SER A 75 -4.27 10.28 5.16
C SER A 75 -4.16 9.44 3.90
N LEU A 76 -4.63 8.21 3.95
CA LEU A 76 -4.93 7.43 2.76
C LEU A 76 -6.35 7.75 2.34
N PHE A 77 -6.52 8.35 1.19
CA PHE A 77 -7.78 8.37 0.47
C PHE A 77 -7.89 7.11 -0.37
N ALA A 78 -9.02 6.43 -0.28
CA ALA A 78 -9.33 5.26 -1.07
C ALA A 78 -10.65 5.48 -1.82
N VAL A 79 -10.69 5.10 -3.09
CA VAL A 79 -11.91 5.04 -3.89
C VAL A 79 -12.00 3.67 -4.54
N THR A 80 -13.18 3.07 -4.47
CA THR A 80 -13.51 1.80 -5.11
C THR A 80 -14.66 2.00 -6.08
N GLN A 81 -14.65 1.24 -7.16
CA GLN A 81 -15.63 1.34 -8.22
C GLN A 81 -16.01 -0.06 -8.74
N ALA A 82 -17.19 -0.14 -9.31
CA ALA A 82 -17.59 -1.35 -10.01
C ALA A 82 -16.67 -1.58 -11.22
N LEU A 83 -16.14 -2.78 -11.32
CA LEU A 83 -15.36 -3.22 -12.45
C LEU A 83 -15.97 -4.50 -12.99
N ASN A 84 -16.16 -4.58 -14.31
CA ASN A 84 -16.58 -5.82 -14.94
C ASN A 84 -15.66 -6.97 -14.50
N PRO A 85 -16.20 -8.09 -13.99
CA PRO A 85 -15.39 -9.23 -13.55
C PRO A 85 -14.37 -9.73 -14.57
N GLU A 86 -14.68 -9.64 -15.85
CA GLU A 86 -13.78 -10.01 -16.95
C GLU A 86 -12.57 -9.09 -17.08
N MET A 87 -12.68 -7.85 -16.60
CA MET A 87 -11.60 -6.86 -16.62
C MET A 87 -10.69 -6.97 -15.39
N ARG A 88 -11.09 -7.74 -14.37
CA ARG A 88 -10.24 -8.00 -13.21
C ARG A 88 -9.11 -8.93 -13.57
N THR A 89 -7.95 -8.69 -13.01
CA THR A 89 -6.79 -9.55 -13.21
C THR A 89 -5.85 -9.51 -12.03
N ASP A 90 -5.23 -10.65 -11.73
CA ASP A 90 -4.09 -10.76 -10.80
C ASP A 90 -2.75 -10.39 -11.46
N ARG A 91 -2.76 -9.97 -12.72
CA ARG A 91 -1.53 -9.56 -13.42
C ARG A 91 -0.98 -8.25 -12.85
N VAL A 92 0.31 -8.06 -13.00
CA VAL A 92 1.01 -6.84 -12.55
C VAL A 92 0.54 -5.61 -13.34
N ILE A 93 0.20 -5.79 -14.62
CA ILE A 93 -0.31 -4.75 -15.50
C ILE A 93 -1.77 -5.06 -15.80
N ALA A 94 -2.66 -4.12 -15.50
CA ALA A 94 -4.06 -4.16 -15.82
C ALA A 94 -4.47 -2.81 -16.44
N GLU A 95 -5.46 -2.82 -17.32
CA GLU A 95 -6.01 -1.62 -17.95
C GLU A 95 -7.08 -0.97 -17.07
N ALA A 96 -7.80 -1.77 -16.30
CA ALA A 96 -8.87 -1.34 -15.41
C ALA A 96 -8.60 -1.74 -13.96
N TRP A 97 -9.15 -0.98 -13.00
CA TRP A 97 -8.81 -1.06 -11.59
C TRP A 97 -10.08 -1.04 -10.72
N ASP A 98 -10.14 -1.94 -9.74
CA ASP A 98 -11.19 -1.95 -8.72
C ASP A 98 -11.06 -0.80 -7.73
N ALA A 99 -9.82 -0.39 -7.45
CA ALA A 99 -9.54 0.61 -6.45
C ALA A 99 -8.38 1.52 -6.86
N ALA A 100 -8.45 2.77 -6.44
CA ALA A 100 -7.38 3.74 -6.53
C ALA A 100 -7.16 4.40 -5.17
N PHE A 101 -5.91 4.79 -4.91
CA PHE A 101 -5.49 5.33 -3.62
C PHE A 101 -4.59 6.53 -3.80
N VAL A 102 -4.69 7.46 -2.85
CA VAL A 102 -3.79 8.61 -2.73
C VAL A 102 -3.34 8.73 -1.27
N LEU A 103 -2.03 8.77 -1.03
CA LEU A 103 -1.50 9.23 0.24
C LEU A 103 -1.49 10.75 0.22
N TYR A 104 -2.25 11.36 1.11
CA TYR A 104 -2.49 12.79 1.21
C TYR A 104 -1.77 13.39 2.42
N ASP A 105 -1.17 14.56 2.25
CA ASP A 105 -0.53 15.32 3.31
C ASP A 105 -1.57 16.09 4.10
N GLY A 106 -1.85 15.66 5.31
CA GLY A 106 -2.87 16.19 6.20
C GLY A 106 -4.15 15.35 6.22
N VAL A 107 -5.25 15.97 6.59
CA VAL A 107 -6.60 15.41 6.61
C VAL A 107 -7.40 16.08 5.50
N PRO A 108 -7.87 15.36 4.48
CA PRO A 108 -8.65 15.96 3.40
C PRO A 108 -10.02 16.41 3.92
N ASP A 109 -10.42 17.60 3.55
CA ASP A 109 -11.79 18.12 3.78
C ASP A 109 -12.75 17.59 2.70
N ALA A 110 -14.02 17.98 2.80
CA ALA A 110 -15.07 17.52 1.87
C ALA A 110 -14.77 17.92 0.41
N SER A 111 -14.17 19.07 0.17
CA SER A 111 -13.82 19.55 -1.17
C SER A 111 -12.65 18.75 -1.76
N GLU A 112 -11.67 18.40 -0.93
CA GLU A 112 -10.55 17.56 -1.31
C GLU A 112 -11.00 16.10 -1.56
N ILE A 113 -11.90 15.57 -0.74
CA ILE A 113 -12.49 14.24 -0.96
C ILE A 113 -13.21 14.21 -2.32
N ALA A 114 -14.02 15.22 -2.64
CA ALA A 114 -14.70 15.31 -3.94
C ALA A 114 -13.71 15.39 -5.11
N ARG A 115 -12.66 16.20 -4.98
CA ARG A 115 -11.57 16.30 -5.98
C ARG A 115 -10.87 14.96 -6.17
N LEU A 116 -10.48 14.30 -5.08
CA LEU A 116 -9.79 13.03 -5.11
C LEU A 116 -10.67 11.90 -5.68
N SER A 117 -11.96 11.90 -5.37
CA SER A 117 -12.91 10.92 -5.91
C SER A 117 -12.97 10.97 -7.45
N THR A 118 -12.84 12.15 -8.02
CA THR A 118 -12.82 12.34 -9.48
C THR A 118 -11.45 11.99 -10.09
N ASN A 119 -10.36 12.38 -9.44
CA ASN A 119 -9.02 12.32 -10.03
C ASN A 119 -8.29 10.99 -9.77
N ALA A 120 -8.49 10.38 -8.60
CA ALA A 120 -7.75 9.18 -8.21
C ALA A 120 -7.96 7.98 -9.16
N PRO A 121 -9.16 7.71 -9.68
CA PRO A 121 -9.34 6.60 -10.62
C PRO A 121 -8.54 6.71 -11.90
N SER A 122 -8.46 7.91 -12.48
CA SER A 122 -7.74 8.14 -13.74
C SER A 122 -6.23 8.22 -13.55
N GLN A 123 -5.78 8.78 -12.42
CA GLN A 123 -4.37 9.06 -12.11
C GLN A 123 -3.64 9.81 -13.24
N GLU A 124 -4.32 10.77 -13.85
CA GLU A 124 -3.77 11.59 -14.92
C GLU A 124 -2.78 12.64 -14.39
N VAL A 125 -1.70 12.83 -15.12
CA VAL A 125 -0.70 13.86 -14.82
C VAL A 125 -1.35 15.25 -14.84
N GLY A 126 -1.03 16.08 -13.84
CA GLY A 126 -1.53 17.47 -13.74
C GLY A 126 -2.84 17.63 -12.96
N ARG A 127 -3.50 16.56 -12.58
CA ARG A 127 -4.73 16.60 -11.75
C ARG A 127 -4.47 16.52 -10.25
N PHE A 128 -3.21 16.34 -9.84
CA PHE A 128 -2.81 16.20 -8.45
C PHE A 128 -2.10 17.42 -7.93
N THR A 129 -2.24 17.67 -6.63
CA THR A 129 -1.63 18.78 -5.91
C THR A 129 -0.33 18.35 -5.21
N GLU A 130 0.35 19.29 -4.58
CA GLU A 130 1.54 18.98 -3.78
C GLU A 130 1.24 18.19 -2.50
N LYS A 131 -0.03 18.15 -2.09
CA LYS A 131 -0.48 17.33 -0.96
C LYS A 131 -0.71 15.87 -1.33
N ASP A 132 -0.81 15.54 -2.61
CA ASP A 132 -1.02 14.18 -3.09
C ASP A 132 0.35 13.48 -3.25
N LEU A 133 0.81 12.79 -2.22
CA LEU A 133 2.19 12.31 -2.10
C LEU A 133 2.47 11.02 -2.87
N CYS A 134 1.59 10.03 -2.73
CA CYS A 134 1.74 8.74 -3.41
C CYS A 134 0.43 8.32 -4.04
N LEU A 135 0.52 7.78 -5.24
CA LEU A 135 -0.62 7.24 -5.98
C LEU A 135 -0.48 5.72 -6.11
N SER A 136 -1.57 5.02 -5.95
CA SER A 136 -1.59 3.57 -6.10
C SER A 136 -2.91 3.09 -6.69
N ARG A 137 -2.87 1.92 -7.30
CA ARG A 137 -4.03 1.20 -7.84
C ARG A 137 -3.98 -0.25 -7.41
N ALA A 138 -5.14 -0.85 -7.25
CA ALA A 138 -5.23 -2.26 -6.91
C ALA A 138 -6.44 -2.92 -7.55
N ASN A 139 -6.33 -4.23 -7.77
CA ASN A 139 -7.44 -5.09 -8.11
C ASN A 139 -7.72 -6.09 -7.00
N LYS A 140 -8.98 -6.37 -6.74
CA LYS A 140 -9.42 -7.48 -5.88
C LYS A 140 -8.87 -8.79 -6.45
N SER A 141 -8.39 -9.68 -5.61
CA SER A 141 -7.93 -10.98 -6.05
C SER A 141 -9.11 -11.78 -6.64
N VAL A 142 -9.05 -12.09 -7.92
CA VAL A 142 -10.09 -12.88 -8.60
C VAL A 142 -10.22 -14.30 -8.03
N ARG A 143 -9.20 -14.77 -7.30
CA ARG A 143 -9.18 -16.12 -6.75
C ARG A 143 -9.59 -16.20 -5.29
N LEU A 144 -9.61 -15.08 -4.57
CA LEU A 144 -9.75 -15.14 -3.11
C LEU A 144 -10.75 -14.14 -2.54
N PHE A 145 -10.84 -12.90 -3.05
CA PHE A 145 -11.64 -11.84 -2.44
C PHE A 145 -13.12 -12.26 -2.30
N ASP A 146 -13.75 -12.61 -3.40
CA ASP A 146 -15.19 -12.95 -3.41
C ASP A 146 -15.48 -14.23 -2.63
N GLN A 147 -14.54 -15.16 -2.53
CA GLN A 147 -14.69 -16.38 -1.73
C GLN A 147 -14.69 -16.08 -0.23
N ILE A 148 -13.81 -15.20 0.23
CA ILE A 148 -13.81 -14.78 1.64
C ILE A 148 -15.08 -14.00 1.96
N VAL A 149 -15.49 -13.08 1.10
CA VAL A 149 -16.78 -12.37 1.26
C VAL A 149 -17.93 -13.35 1.38
N THR A 150 -18.02 -14.34 0.51
CA THR A 150 -19.05 -15.37 0.55
C THR A 150 -19.01 -16.16 1.86
N SER A 151 -17.81 -16.59 2.29
CA SER A 151 -17.68 -17.33 3.55
C SER A 151 -18.12 -16.49 4.76
N LEU A 152 -17.78 -15.19 4.79
CA LEU A 152 -18.21 -14.30 5.86
C LEU A 152 -19.75 -14.11 5.86
N ARG A 153 -20.36 -13.88 4.69
CA ARG A 153 -21.80 -13.70 4.54
C ARG A 153 -22.61 -14.93 4.95
N THR A 154 -22.09 -16.10 4.66
CA THR A 154 -22.79 -17.37 4.94
C THR A 154 -22.42 -18.00 6.28
N GLY A 155 -21.42 -17.46 6.97
CA GLY A 155 -20.86 -18.07 8.18
C GLY A 155 -20.17 -19.41 7.93
N SER A 156 -19.76 -19.69 6.68
CA SER A 156 -19.04 -20.91 6.34
C SER A 156 -17.55 -20.79 6.61
N ASP A 157 -16.85 -21.91 6.62
CA ASP A 157 -15.40 -21.96 6.84
C ASP A 157 -14.65 -21.14 5.81
N LEU A 158 -13.68 -20.36 6.28
CA LEU A 158 -12.78 -19.59 5.42
C LEU A 158 -11.86 -20.52 4.61
N PRO A 159 -11.55 -20.18 3.34
CA PRO A 159 -10.74 -21.02 2.46
C PRO A 159 -9.25 -20.96 2.85
N THR A 160 -8.88 -21.49 4.02
CA THR A 160 -7.55 -21.38 4.63
C THR A 160 -6.42 -21.84 3.72
N LYS A 161 -6.61 -22.92 2.94
CA LYS A 161 -5.62 -23.38 1.98
C LYS A 161 -5.34 -22.32 0.90
N LYS A 162 -6.37 -21.71 0.33
CA LYS A 162 -6.21 -20.64 -0.66
C LYS A 162 -5.62 -19.37 -0.06
N ILE A 163 -5.99 -19.06 1.18
CA ILE A 163 -5.41 -17.94 1.93
C ILE A 163 -3.89 -18.12 2.05
N HIS A 164 -3.44 -19.32 2.40
CA HIS A 164 -2.00 -19.65 2.45
C HIS A 164 -1.31 -19.56 1.08
N GLU A 165 -1.94 -20.08 0.04
CA GLU A 165 -1.38 -20.11 -1.31
C GLU A 165 -1.28 -18.72 -1.93
N ILE A 166 -2.29 -17.88 -1.74
CA ILE A 166 -2.43 -16.58 -2.39
C ILE A 166 -1.88 -15.46 -1.50
N GLY A 167 -2.29 -15.40 -0.24
CA GLY A 167 -1.77 -14.49 0.78
C GLY A 167 -2.17 -13.02 0.62
N TYR A 168 -3.13 -12.67 -0.26
CA TYR A 168 -3.61 -11.30 -0.47
C TYR A 168 -5.07 -11.24 -0.93
N LEU A 169 -5.76 -10.19 -0.51
CA LEU A 169 -7.14 -9.87 -0.94
C LEU A 169 -7.17 -8.88 -2.09
N MET A 170 -6.29 -7.88 -2.05
CA MET A 170 -6.07 -6.93 -3.13
C MET A 170 -4.61 -6.95 -3.55
N ARG A 171 -4.38 -6.84 -4.83
CA ARG A 171 -3.05 -6.74 -5.41
C ARG A 171 -2.80 -5.33 -5.89
N THR A 172 -1.94 -4.64 -5.19
CA THR A 172 -1.45 -3.33 -5.60
C THR A 172 -0.49 -3.47 -6.77
N THR A 173 -0.75 -2.78 -7.84
CA THR A 173 0.05 -2.88 -9.06
C THR A 173 1.11 -1.80 -9.15
N ALA A 174 0.85 -0.62 -8.60
CA ALA A 174 1.81 0.46 -8.56
C ALA A 174 1.65 1.28 -7.28
N VAL A 175 2.77 1.69 -6.71
CA VAL A 175 2.87 2.74 -5.70
C VAL A 175 3.98 3.66 -6.16
N TYR A 176 3.69 4.92 -6.36
CA TYR A 176 4.64 5.90 -6.88
C TYR A 176 4.34 7.31 -6.36
N GLY A 177 5.29 8.19 -6.45
CA GLY A 177 5.10 9.60 -6.11
C GLY A 177 4.18 10.30 -7.10
N ASN A 178 3.57 11.37 -6.66
CA ASN A 178 2.55 12.16 -7.33
C ASN A 178 2.76 12.31 -8.84
N GLY A 179 2.04 11.53 -9.61
CA GLY A 179 1.91 11.64 -11.07
C GLY A 179 3.16 11.42 -11.89
N LYS A 180 4.30 11.10 -11.26
CA LYS A 180 5.56 10.89 -11.96
C LYS A 180 6.35 9.76 -11.36
N PHE A 181 6.98 8.99 -12.22
CA PHE A 181 7.97 7.97 -11.86
C PHE A 181 9.37 8.59 -11.68
N GLY A 182 9.50 9.77 -11.07
CA GLY A 182 10.73 10.50 -11.16
C GLY A 182 11.26 11.14 -9.88
N ILE A 183 12.52 11.53 -9.94
CA ILE A 183 13.30 12.17 -8.89
C ILE A 183 12.66 13.48 -8.38
N ALA A 184 11.86 14.17 -9.23
CA ALA A 184 11.25 15.43 -8.87
C ALA A 184 10.23 15.34 -7.72
N ASP A 185 9.49 14.21 -7.63
CA ASP A 185 8.50 14.02 -6.57
C ASP A 185 9.13 13.55 -5.26
N ARG A 186 10.32 13.00 -5.34
CA ARG A 186 11.10 12.53 -4.20
C ARG A 186 11.45 13.66 -3.24
N ASN A 187 11.91 14.80 -3.75
CA ASN A 187 12.28 15.96 -2.92
C ASN A 187 11.09 16.51 -2.16
N LYS A 188 9.89 16.44 -2.73
CA LYS A 188 8.64 16.86 -2.05
C LYS A 188 8.33 15.97 -0.85
N ILE A 189 8.52 14.66 -0.99
CA ILE A 189 8.26 13.71 0.09
C ILE A 189 9.33 13.80 1.17
N GLU A 190 10.60 13.95 0.79
CA GLU A 190 11.72 14.07 1.73
C GLU A 190 11.60 15.26 2.68
N SER A 191 10.91 16.31 2.26
CA SER A 191 10.65 17.49 3.10
C SER A 191 9.47 17.32 4.08
N ARG A 192 8.74 16.21 4.00
CA ARG A 192 7.55 15.98 4.82
C ARG A 192 7.93 15.46 6.21
N PRO A 193 7.48 16.13 7.28
CA PRO A 193 7.78 15.72 8.64
C PRO A 193 7.29 14.30 8.95
N GLY A 194 8.12 13.53 9.67
CA GLY A 194 7.78 12.15 10.03
C GLY A 194 7.88 11.13 8.89
N LEU A 195 8.07 11.57 7.66
CA LEU A 195 8.42 10.69 6.52
C LEU A 195 9.93 10.82 6.27
N GLU A 196 10.66 9.75 6.49
CA GLU A 196 12.13 9.72 6.25
C GLU A 196 12.48 9.48 4.78
N GLY A 197 11.66 10.03 3.89
CA GLY A 197 11.85 9.94 2.46
C GLY A 197 10.74 9.17 1.75
N PRO A 198 10.83 9.11 0.42
CA PRO A 198 9.80 8.53 -0.45
C PRO A 198 9.43 7.10 -0.11
N PHE A 199 10.43 6.32 0.29
CA PHE A 199 10.20 4.92 0.64
C PHE A 199 9.30 4.75 1.85
N MET A 200 9.47 5.61 2.87
CA MET A 200 8.60 5.60 4.04
C MET A 200 7.15 5.92 3.66
N ALA A 201 6.95 6.92 2.81
CA ALA A 201 5.63 7.28 2.29
C ALA A 201 4.95 6.13 1.54
N GLU A 202 5.71 5.43 0.70
CA GLU A 202 5.21 4.26 -0.03
C GLU A 202 4.87 3.10 0.89
N MET A 203 5.73 2.80 1.86
CA MET A 203 5.48 1.74 2.84
C MET A 203 4.27 2.07 3.70
N LEU A 204 4.10 3.34 4.07
CA LEU A 204 2.92 3.82 4.78
C LEU A 204 1.66 3.66 3.93
N THR A 205 1.72 4.05 2.66
CA THR A 205 0.63 3.85 1.69
C THR A 205 0.22 2.39 1.62
N VAL A 206 1.18 1.51 1.44
CA VAL A 206 0.98 0.05 1.37
C VAL A 206 0.33 -0.49 2.65
N TRP A 207 0.79 -0.04 3.80
CA TRP A 207 0.25 -0.48 5.09
C TRP A 207 -1.20 -0.01 5.30
N LEU A 208 -1.50 1.24 4.95
CA LEU A 208 -2.87 1.79 5.03
C LEU A 208 -3.81 1.12 4.00
N ILE A 209 -3.33 0.83 2.78
CA ILE A 209 -4.10 0.06 1.79
C ILE A 209 -4.48 -1.32 2.34
N ARG A 210 -3.55 -1.97 3.04
CA ARG A 210 -3.84 -3.26 3.67
C ARG A 210 -4.93 -3.13 4.74
N THR A 211 -4.85 -2.12 5.59
CA THR A 211 -5.87 -1.84 6.60
C THR A 211 -7.24 -1.62 5.94
N PHE A 212 -7.29 -0.76 4.94
CA PHE A 212 -8.50 -0.53 4.14
C PHE A 212 -9.04 -1.83 3.52
N THR A 213 -8.18 -2.68 2.98
CA THR A 213 -8.60 -3.92 2.32
C THR A 213 -9.24 -4.92 3.28
N HIS A 214 -8.74 -4.99 4.52
CA HIS A 214 -9.37 -5.81 5.56
C HIS A 214 -10.73 -5.25 5.96
N ASP A 215 -10.82 -3.94 6.20
CA ASP A 215 -12.09 -3.30 6.53
C ASP A 215 -13.12 -3.44 5.39
N LEU A 216 -12.67 -3.34 4.14
CA LEU A 216 -13.54 -3.50 2.98
C LEU A 216 -14.13 -4.91 2.90
N VAL A 217 -13.32 -5.95 3.06
CA VAL A 217 -13.81 -7.33 2.99
C VAL A 217 -14.73 -7.67 4.17
N GLU A 218 -14.45 -7.12 5.36
CA GLU A 218 -15.32 -7.25 6.53
C GLU A 218 -16.66 -6.51 6.33
N HIS A 219 -16.62 -5.32 5.75
CA HIS A 219 -17.82 -4.54 5.43
C HIS A 219 -18.71 -5.29 4.44
N VAL A 220 -18.16 -5.69 3.31
CA VAL A 220 -18.90 -6.43 2.27
C VAL A 220 -19.35 -7.81 2.77
N GLY A 221 -18.53 -8.46 3.58
CA GLY A 221 -18.83 -9.78 4.15
C GLY A 221 -19.78 -9.77 5.33
N GLY A 222 -19.98 -8.62 5.98
CA GLY A 222 -20.88 -8.47 7.14
C GLY A 222 -20.36 -9.14 8.43
N ALA A 223 -19.09 -9.55 8.47
CA ALA A 223 -18.48 -10.19 9.63
C ALA A 223 -16.96 -9.91 9.68
N SER A 224 -16.40 -9.96 10.89
CA SER A 224 -14.96 -9.71 11.10
C SER A 224 -14.13 -10.94 10.73
N LEU A 225 -12.96 -10.66 10.14
CA LEU A 225 -11.92 -11.67 9.91
C LEU A 225 -11.17 -11.98 11.23
N PRO A 226 -10.89 -13.25 11.51
CA PRO A 226 -10.00 -13.65 12.60
C PRO A 226 -8.60 -13.01 12.46
N ASP A 227 -7.95 -12.66 13.57
CA ASP A 227 -6.66 -11.97 13.57
C ASP A 227 -5.52 -12.77 12.93
N ASP A 228 -5.55 -14.10 13.05
CA ASP A 228 -4.59 -14.98 12.39
C ASP A 228 -4.76 -14.96 10.87
N ILE A 229 -5.99 -14.89 10.38
CA ILE A 229 -6.31 -14.74 8.96
C ILE A 229 -5.87 -13.37 8.45
N LYS A 230 -6.14 -12.29 9.19
CA LYS A 230 -5.64 -10.94 8.85
C LYS A 230 -4.13 -10.93 8.72
N ARG A 231 -3.43 -11.61 9.63
CA ARG A 231 -1.96 -11.72 9.55
C ARG A 231 -1.49 -12.49 8.32
N GLN A 232 -2.14 -13.60 7.98
CA GLN A 232 -1.81 -14.40 6.80
C GLN A 232 -2.07 -13.64 5.50
N LEU A 233 -3.18 -12.95 5.38
CA LEU A 233 -3.52 -12.11 4.23
C LEU A 233 -2.58 -10.92 4.04
N GLY A 234 -1.81 -10.56 5.04
CA GLY A 234 -0.78 -9.54 4.95
C GLY A 234 0.62 -10.06 4.66
N ILE A 235 0.82 -11.37 4.66
CA ILE A 235 2.12 -11.99 4.37
C ILE A 235 2.38 -12.05 2.87
N GLY A 236 1.34 -12.24 2.06
CA GLY A 236 1.44 -12.37 0.62
C GLY A 236 1.68 -11.05 -0.13
N ASN A 237 1.54 -11.12 -1.42
CA ASN A 237 1.80 -10.04 -2.36
C ASN A 237 0.74 -8.93 -2.38
N SER A 238 -0.09 -8.83 -1.35
CA SER A 238 -1.20 -7.88 -1.34
C SER A 238 -0.80 -6.45 -1.70
N THR A 239 0.46 -6.12 -1.49
CA THR A 239 0.89 -4.75 -1.51
C THR A 239 2.21 -4.55 -2.21
N GLY A 240 2.61 -5.43 -3.10
CA GLY A 240 3.93 -5.18 -3.44
C GLY A 240 4.61 -5.87 -4.60
N LEU A 241 3.93 -6.54 -5.48
CA LEU A 241 4.57 -6.88 -6.75
C LEU A 241 4.81 -5.62 -7.59
N GLY A 242 3.94 -4.62 -7.48
CA GLY A 242 4.18 -3.32 -8.09
C GLY A 242 5.36 -2.56 -7.50
N MET A 243 5.71 -2.83 -6.25
CA MET A 243 6.92 -2.26 -5.62
C MET A 243 8.22 -2.94 -6.07
N ALA A 244 8.18 -4.16 -6.57
CA ALA A 244 9.39 -4.86 -6.95
C ALA A 244 10.22 -4.13 -8.01
N PRO A 245 9.65 -3.69 -9.14
CA PRO A 245 10.37 -2.87 -10.11
C PRO A 245 10.80 -1.52 -9.54
N PHE A 246 9.99 -0.94 -8.67
CA PHE A 246 10.27 0.33 -8.03
C PHE A 246 11.42 0.22 -7.02
N LEU A 247 11.42 -0.81 -6.19
CA LEU A 247 12.52 -1.14 -5.28
C LEU A 247 13.84 -1.31 -6.03
N VAL A 248 13.82 -2.01 -7.15
CA VAL A 248 15.02 -2.26 -7.98
C VAL A 248 15.51 -0.99 -8.68
N SER A 249 14.62 -0.09 -9.06
CA SER A 249 14.95 1.14 -9.76
C SER A 249 15.19 2.35 -8.85
N HIS A 250 14.77 2.28 -7.58
CA HIS A 250 14.87 3.40 -6.66
C HIS A 250 16.30 3.51 -6.08
N PRO A 251 17.03 4.62 -6.30
CA PRO A 251 18.45 4.72 -5.91
C PRO A 251 18.70 4.51 -4.42
N LEU A 252 17.82 5.00 -3.54
CA LEU A 252 17.95 4.81 -2.09
C LEU A 252 17.71 3.38 -1.65
N LEU A 253 16.88 2.64 -2.36
CA LEU A 253 16.64 1.24 -2.06
C LEU A 253 17.75 0.36 -2.59
N LEU A 254 18.24 0.63 -3.78
CA LEU A 254 19.49 0.02 -4.27
C LEU A 254 20.62 0.28 -3.29
N HIS A 255 20.74 1.50 -2.80
CA HIS A 255 21.73 1.84 -1.79
C HIS A 255 21.51 1.08 -0.48
N SER A 256 20.29 1.02 0.03
CA SER A 256 19.95 0.23 1.23
C SER A 256 20.12 -1.27 1.03
N TRP A 257 20.09 -1.74 -0.20
CA TRP A 257 20.31 -3.15 -0.56
C TRP A 257 21.78 -3.50 -0.71
N MET A 258 22.60 -2.55 -1.10
CA MET A 258 24.04 -2.73 -1.28
C MET A 258 24.83 -2.47 0.00
N ILE A 259 24.17 -1.95 1.02
CA ILE A 259 24.71 -1.69 2.36
C ILE A 259 24.18 -2.75 3.33
#